data_d0e6166268262d630ce059c8f6e1e787
#
_entry.id   d0e6166268262d630ce059c8f6e1e787
#
_cell.length_a   1.000
_cell.length_b   1.000
_cell.length_c   1.000
_cell.angle_alpha   90.00
_cell.angle_beta   90.00
_cell.angle_gamma   90.00
#
_symmetry.space_group_name_H-M   'P 1'
#
loop_
_entity.id
_entity.type
_entity.pdbx_description
1 polymer ?
#
loop_
_entity_poly.entity_id
_entity_poly.type
_entity_poly.pdbx_seq_one_letter_code
_entity_poly.pdbx_strand_id
1 'polypeptide(L)'
;MPIVYVIQESQGKNISQATKFGEIKVLFPPDFNAGFSAGQAASKLMLLLSNYKKEDYLLLIGDPVLIGIATAVASHWANGKVQLLKWDRQENMYYSVKFNLFHERGEREADKKESFE
;
A
#
# COMPACT_ATOMS: atom_id res chain seq x y z
N MET A 1 -15.99 -6.76 -1.42
CA MET A 1 -14.91 -6.91 -2.38
C MET A 1 -13.74 -6.01 -2.02
N PRO A 2 -12.51 -6.52 -1.99
CA PRO A 2 -11.38 -5.67 -1.66
C PRO A 2 -11.17 -4.57 -2.71
N ILE A 3 -10.50 -3.52 -2.28
CA ILE A 3 -10.12 -2.42 -3.16
C ILE A 3 -8.60 -2.44 -3.33
N VAL A 4 -8.15 -2.26 -4.56
CA VAL A 4 -6.73 -2.08 -4.87
C VAL A 4 -6.50 -0.59 -5.08
N TYR A 5 -5.85 0.04 -4.12
CA TYR A 5 -5.53 1.47 -4.21
C TYR A 5 -4.22 1.62 -4.96
N VAL A 6 -4.28 2.11 -6.18
CA VAL A 6 -3.09 2.45 -6.96
C VAL A 6 -2.61 3.81 -6.46
N ILE A 7 -1.44 3.84 -5.84
CA ILE A 7 -0.99 5.05 -5.16
C ILE A 7 -0.84 6.20 -6.13
N GLN A 8 -0.15 5.96 -7.25
CA GLN A 8 -0.03 6.98 -8.28
C GLN A 8 -0.01 6.32 -9.64
N GLU A 9 -0.81 6.84 -10.56
CA GLU A 9 -0.84 6.32 -11.90
C GLU A 9 0.52 6.55 -12.57
N SER A 10 0.97 5.57 -13.35
CA SER A 10 2.23 5.66 -14.05
C SER A 10 2.08 5.06 -15.43
N GLN A 11 2.46 5.84 -16.43
CA GLN A 11 2.37 5.38 -17.81
C GLN A 11 3.28 4.19 -18.00
N GLY A 12 2.83 3.25 -18.84
CA GLY A 12 3.61 2.08 -19.14
C GLY A 12 3.50 0.97 -18.10
N LYS A 13 2.77 1.19 -17.02
CA LYS A 13 2.51 0.15 -16.02
C LYS A 13 1.18 -0.50 -16.31
N ASN A 14 1.18 -1.82 -16.33
CA ASN A 14 -0.02 -2.57 -16.61
C ASN A 14 -0.77 -2.89 -15.32
N ILE A 15 -1.66 -1.98 -14.93
CA ILE A 15 -2.42 -2.17 -13.70
C ILE A 15 -3.63 -3.07 -13.89
N SER A 16 -3.97 -3.41 -15.15
CA SER A 16 -5.14 -4.24 -15.38
C SER A 16 -4.99 -5.62 -14.75
N GLN A 17 -3.77 -6.12 -14.63
CA GLN A 17 -3.56 -7.42 -14.00
C GLN A 17 -3.83 -7.39 -12.50
N ALA A 18 -3.90 -6.22 -11.90
CA ALA A 18 -4.23 -6.11 -10.49
C ALA A 18 -5.72 -6.26 -10.22
N THR A 19 -6.55 -6.25 -11.27
CA THR A 19 -8.00 -6.35 -11.09
C THR A 19 -8.44 -7.68 -10.46
N LYS A 20 -7.61 -8.70 -10.58
CA LYS A 20 -7.94 -9.97 -9.93
C LYS A 20 -7.88 -9.91 -8.42
N PHE A 21 -7.26 -8.88 -7.86
CA PHE A 21 -7.18 -8.70 -6.42
C PHE A 21 -8.33 -7.86 -5.87
N GLY A 22 -8.96 -7.06 -6.71
CA GLY A 22 -10.07 -6.24 -6.27
C GLY A 22 -10.35 -5.10 -7.23
N GLU A 23 -11.23 -4.22 -6.80
CA GLU A 23 -11.61 -3.05 -7.57
C GLU A 23 -10.48 -2.03 -7.56
N ILE A 24 -10.15 -1.47 -8.71
CA ILE A 24 -9.03 -0.53 -8.84
C ILE A 24 -9.49 0.88 -8.51
N LYS A 25 -8.73 1.56 -7.66
CA LYS A 25 -8.99 2.96 -7.33
C LYS A 25 -7.66 3.71 -7.35
N VAL A 26 -7.50 4.65 -8.28
CA VAL A 26 -6.28 5.42 -8.44
C VAL A 26 -6.33 6.65 -7.54
N LEU A 27 -5.26 6.92 -6.79
CA LEU A 27 -5.25 7.99 -5.81
C LEU A 27 -4.67 9.29 -6.35
N PHE A 28 -3.59 9.23 -7.12
CA PHE A 28 -2.95 10.43 -7.65
C PHE A 28 -2.68 10.30 -9.15
N PRO A 29 -2.74 11.42 -9.88
CA PRO A 29 -2.40 11.40 -11.30
C PRO A 29 -0.88 11.30 -11.49
N PRO A 30 -0.42 10.98 -12.70
CA PRO A 30 1.01 10.73 -12.92
C PRO A 30 1.88 11.97 -12.78
N ASP A 31 1.32 13.17 -12.91
CA ASP A 31 2.09 14.39 -12.84
C ASP A 31 2.16 15.01 -11.44
N PHE A 32 1.57 14.38 -10.44
CA PHE A 32 1.62 14.92 -9.09
C PHE A 32 3.03 14.77 -8.52
N ASN A 33 3.56 15.84 -7.95
CA ASN A 33 4.91 15.85 -7.38
C ASN A 33 4.85 16.00 -5.87
N ALA A 34 5.03 14.88 -5.17
CA ALA A 34 4.94 14.86 -3.72
C ALA A 34 6.12 15.55 -3.04
N GLY A 35 7.25 15.68 -3.76
CA GLY A 35 8.42 16.33 -3.19
C GLY A 35 8.20 17.77 -2.82
N PHE A 36 7.30 18.45 -3.53
CA PHE A 36 6.97 19.85 -3.24
C PHE A 36 5.71 20.00 -2.40
N SER A 37 4.93 18.93 -2.22
CA SER A 37 3.62 19.02 -1.60
C SER A 37 3.36 17.88 -0.65
N ALA A 38 4.39 17.44 0.08
CA ALA A 38 4.26 16.25 0.92
C ALA A 38 3.18 16.42 2.00
N GLY A 39 3.10 17.60 2.60
CA GLY A 39 2.07 17.84 3.61
C GLY A 39 0.67 17.77 3.05
N GLN A 40 0.47 18.33 1.85
CA GLN A 40 -0.82 18.26 1.19
C GLN A 40 -1.14 16.84 0.78
N ALA A 41 -0.14 16.10 0.30
CA ALA A 41 -0.33 14.72 -0.07
C ALA A 41 -0.75 13.88 1.14
N ALA A 42 -0.12 14.11 2.28
CA ALA A 42 -0.47 13.39 3.50
C ALA A 42 -1.91 13.67 3.91
N SER A 43 -2.31 14.95 3.90
CA SER A 43 -3.67 15.32 4.25
C SER A 43 -4.69 14.68 3.30
N LYS A 44 -4.37 14.70 2.00
CA LYS A 44 -5.26 14.12 1.01
C LYS A 44 -5.37 12.60 1.19
N LEU A 45 -4.24 11.94 1.45
CA LEU A 45 -4.24 10.51 1.66
C LEU A 45 -5.02 10.10 2.90
N MET A 46 -4.98 10.93 3.95
CA MET A 46 -5.79 10.65 5.14
C MET A 46 -7.27 10.53 4.79
N LEU A 47 -7.74 11.35 3.86
CA LEU A 47 -9.12 11.29 3.40
C LEU A 47 -9.34 10.15 2.42
N LEU A 48 -8.46 10.01 1.43
CA LEU A 48 -8.64 9.02 0.37
C LEU A 48 -8.59 7.59 0.89
N LEU A 49 -7.79 7.36 1.93
CA LEU A 49 -7.62 6.03 2.49
C LEU A 49 -8.42 5.82 3.77
N SER A 50 -9.35 6.73 4.08
CA SER A 50 -10.08 6.64 5.35
C SER A 50 -10.92 5.36 5.48
N ASN A 51 -11.25 4.73 4.36
CA ASN A 51 -12.00 3.47 4.38
C ASN A 51 -11.11 2.26 4.10
N TYR A 52 -9.80 2.45 4.13
CA TYR A 52 -8.88 1.35 3.92
C TYR A 52 -9.04 0.31 5.02
N LYS A 53 -9.12 -0.95 4.61
CA LYS A 53 -9.31 -2.07 5.52
C LYS A 53 -8.23 -3.11 5.31
N LYS A 54 -8.06 -4.01 6.26
CA LYS A 54 -7.01 -5.01 6.21
C LYS A 54 -7.08 -5.91 4.97
N GLU A 55 -8.27 -6.05 4.37
CA GLU A 55 -8.41 -6.87 3.18
C GLU A 55 -8.13 -6.11 1.89
N ASP A 56 -7.93 -4.80 1.97
CA ASP A 56 -7.61 -3.99 0.81
C ASP A 56 -6.11 -4.03 0.52
N TYR A 57 -5.73 -3.48 -0.64
CA TYR A 57 -4.34 -3.51 -1.09
C TYR A 57 -3.86 -2.12 -1.46
N LEU A 58 -2.57 -1.88 -1.24
CA LEU A 58 -1.87 -0.74 -1.82
C LEU A 58 -0.99 -1.25 -2.95
N LEU A 59 -1.21 -0.74 -4.16
CA LEU A 59 -0.37 -1.10 -5.30
C LEU A 59 0.79 -0.12 -5.36
N LEU A 60 2.00 -0.65 -5.23
CA LEU A 60 3.21 0.16 -5.06
C LEU A 60 3.72 0.68 -6.39
N ILE A 61 2.98 1.61 -6.97
CA ILE A 61 3.35 2.31 -8.20
C ILE A 61 3.33 3.79 -7.90
N GLY A 62 4.36 4.51 -8.35
CA GLY A 62 4.41 5.95 -8.23
C GLY A 62 5.67 6.43 -7.54
N ASP A 63 5.63 7.69 -7.15
CA ASP A 63 6.70 8.36 -6.45
C ASP A 63 6.97 7.68 -5.11
N PRO A 64 8.23 7.33 -4.79
CA PRO A 64 8.52 6.69 -3.50
C PRO A 64 8.05 7.49 -2.29
N VAL A 65 8.03 8.81 -2.37
CA VAL A 65 7.51 9.63 -1.26
C VAL A 65 6.03 9.36 -1.05
N LEU A 66 5.25 9.32 -2.14
CA LEU A 66 3.82 9.00 -2.04
C LEU A 66 3.60 7.60 -1.51
N ILE A 67 4.40 6.65 -1.97
CA ILE A 67 4.28 5.27 -1.50
C ILE A 67 4.51 5.19 0.00
N GLY A 68 5.54 5.89 0.48
CA GLY A 68 5.83 5.91 1.91
C GLY A 68 4.71 6.50 2.73
N ILE A 69 4.19 7.66 2.31
CA ILE A 69 3.10 8.32 3.03
C ILE A 69 1.84 7.47 3.00
N ALA A 70 1.51 6.90 1.84
CA ALA A 70 0.30 6.09 1.70
C ALA A 70 0.36 4.86 2.61
N THR A 71 1.54 4.24 2.70
CA THR A 71 1.69 3.06 3.55
C THR A 71 1.48 3.42 5.02
N ALA A 72 2.04 4.55 5.45
CA ALA A 72 1.85 5.03 6.83
C ALA A 72 0.38 5.31 7.11
N VAL A 73 -0.31 5.96 6.16
CA VAL A 73 -1.72 6.31 6.34
C VAL A 73 -2.59 5.06 6.37
N ALA A 74 -2.35 4.11 5.47
CA ALA A 74 -3.11 2.87 5.45
C ALA A 74 -2.93 2.11 6.77
N SER A 75 -1.71 2.09 7.27
CA SER A 75 -1.40 1.45 8.55
C SER A 75 -2.18 2.11 9.68
N HIS A 76 -2.27 3.43 9.66
CA HIS A 76 -3.04 4.17 10.66
C HIS A 76 -4.50 3.73 10.66
N TRP A 77 -5.13 3.71 9.48
CA TRP A 77 -6.56 3.38 9.39
C TRP A 77 -6.86 1.91 9.63
N ALA A 78 -5.94 1.02 9.27
CA ALA A 78 -6.16 -0.42 9.40
C ALA A 78 -5.48 -1.00 10.63
N ASN A 79 -5.09 -0.17 11.58
CA ASN A 79 -4.51 -0.61 12.85
C ASN A 79 -3.30 -1.52 12.63
N GLY A 80 -2.43 -1.10 11.72
CA GLY A 80 -1.18 -1.77 11.46
C GLY A 80 -1.24 -2.94 10.49
N LYS A 81 -2.42 -3.26 9.97
CA LYS A 81 -2.59 -4.42 9.08
C LYS A 81 -2.66 -3.94 7.64
N VAL A 82 -1.60 -4.18 6.88
CA VAL A 82 -1.48 -3.64 5.53
C VAL A 82 -1.10 -4.73 4.55
N GLN A 83 -1.72 -4.71 3.37
CA GLN A 83 -1.36 -5.57 2.27
C GLN A 83 -0.83 -4.72 1.13
N LEU A 84 0.33 -5.12 0.60
CA LEU A 84 0.98 -4.43 -0.50
C LEU A 84 0.97 -5.32 -1.73
N LEU A 85 0.79 -4.73 -2.90
CA LEU A 85 0.95 -5.45 -4.16
C LEU A 85 2.21 -4.94 -4.84
N LYS A 86 3.03 -5.87 -5.25
CA LYS A 86 4.29 -5.57 -5.91
C LYS A 86 4.41 -6.39 -7.19
N TRP A 87 4.98 -5.78 -8.23
CA TRP A 87 5.20 -6.46 -9.50
C TRP A 87 6.43 -7.35 -9.42
N ASP A 88 6.27 -8.59 -9.85
CA ASP A 88 7.38 -9.53 -9.96
C ASP A 88 7.80 -9.59 -11.42
N ARG A 89 8.99 -9.10 -11.73
CA ARG A 89 9.47 -9.06 -13.10
C ARG A 89 9.72 -10.42 -13.68
N GLN A 90 10.17 -11.36 -12.86
CA GLN A 90 10.49 -12.69 -13.35
C GLN A 90 9.24 -13.47 -13.68
N GLU A 91 8.24 -13.39 -12.83
CA GLU A 91 7.00 -14.13 -13.02
C GLU A 91 5.97 -13.34 -13.81
N ASN A 92 6.23 -12.08 -14.07
CA ASN A 92 5.32 -11.20 -14.82
C ASN A 92 3.93 -11.13 -14.20
N MET A 93 3.88 -10.95 -12.90
CA MET A 93 2.62 -10.90 -12.17
C MET A 93 2.77 -10.10 -10.90
N TYR A 94 1.64 -9.63 -10.38
CA TYR A 94 1.61 -9.02 -9.06
C TYR A 94 1.54 -10.10 -7.99
N TYR A 95 2.20 -9.83 -6.88
CA TYR A 95 2.08 -10.67 -5.70
C TYR A 95 1.86 -9.81 -4.47
N SER A 96 1.22 -10.37 -3.46
CA SER A 96 0.89 -9.63 -2.27
C SER A 96 1.89 -9.91 -1.15
N VAL A 97 2.19 -8.85 -0.42
CA VAL A 97 3.01 -8.93 0.79
C VAL A 97 2.20 -8.26 1.88
N LYS A 98 1.96 -8.96 2.98
CA LYS A 98 1.19 -8.34 4.05
C LYS A 98 1.98 -8.35 5.34
N PHE A 99 1.72 -7.34 6.15
CA PHE A 99 2.34 -7.24 7.46
C PHE A 99 1.37 -6.68 8.47
N ASN A 100 1.69 -6.88 9.72
CA ASN A 100 0.93 -6.36 10.83
C ASN A 100 1.93 -5.78 11.82
N LEU A 101 1.84 -4.47 12.07
CA LEU A 101 2.74 -3.81 12.99
C LEU A 101 2.49 -4.20 14.43
N PHE A 102 1.27 -4.59 14.76
CA PHE A 102 0.89 -4.88 16.12
C PHE A 102 0.52 -6.34 16.25
N HIS A 103 1.48 -7.12 16.73
CA HIS A 103 1.25 -8.55 16.91
C HIS A 103 0.53 -8.80 18.22
N GLU A 104 -0.20 -9.90 18.28
CA GLU A 104 -0.69 -10.37 19.55
C GLU A 104 0.49 -10.79 20.40
N ARG A 105 0.25 -10.84 21.72
CA ARG A 105 1.37 -11.03 22.65
C ARG A 105 2.19 -12.27 22.35
N GLY A 106 1.54 -13.39 22.13
CA GLY A 106 2.24 -14.63 21.83
C GLY A 106 3.03 -14.56 20.54
N GLU A 107 2.43 -13.97 19.53
CA GLU A 107 3.10 -13.83 18.24
C GLU A 107 4.32 -12.94 18.35
N ARG A 108 4.21 -11.87 19.12
CA ARG A 108 5.31 -10.94 19.28
C ARG A 108 6.52 -11.63 19.92
N GLU A 109 6.27 -12.45 20.91
CA GLU A 109 7.36 -13.15 21.56
C GLU A 109 8.03 -14.14 20.62
N ALA A 110 7.25 -14.85 19.84
CA ALA A 110 7.79 -15.76 18.86
C ALA A 110 8.62 -15.02 17.81
N ASP A 111 8.12 -13.89 17.37
CA ASP A 111 8.82 -13.08 16.37
C ASP A 111 10.15 -12.60 16.87
N LYS A 112 10.23 -12.22 18.13
CA LYS A 112 11.49 -11.78 18.71
C LYS A 112 12.55 -12.85 18.63
N LYS A 113 12.16 -14.09 18.85
CA LYS A 113 13.11 -15.18 18.80
C LYS A 113 13.64 -15.42 17.40
N GLU A 114 12.84 -15.11 16.39
CA GLU A 114 13.20 -15.43 15.01
C GLU A 114 13.75 -14.25 14.26
N SER A 115 13.14 -13.09 14.43
CA SER A 115 13.39 -11.96 13.56
C SER A 115 14.67 -11.22 13.90
N PHE A 116 15.26 -11.49 15.01
CA PHE A 116 16.48 -10.78 15.42
C PHE A 116 17.71 -11.64 15.41
N GLU A 117 17.63 -12.77 14.79
CA GLU A 117 18.81 -13.61 14.60
C GLU A 117 19.75 -13.08 13.58
#